data_16358581bc54f4667f86e3af9e60ad26
#
_entry.id   16358581bc54f4667f86e3af9e60ad26
#
_cell.length_a   1.000
_cell.length_b   1.000
_cell.length_c   1.000
_cell.angle_alpha   90.00
_cell.angle_beta   90.00
_cell.angle_gamma   90.00
#
_symmetry.space_group_name_H-M   'P 1'
#
loop_
_entity.id
_entity.type
_entity.pdbx_description
1 polymer ?
#
loop_
_entity_poly.entity_id
_entity_poly.type
_entity_poly.pdbx_seq_one_letter_code
_entity_poly.pdbx_strand_id
1 'polypeptide(L)' 'MDIKVLGPGCPKCKDAEKLALDAVRESGVEANVEKVSDLKDIMSYGVFSTPAVVIDGVVKSVGKVPSKKEFLSWIKPA' A
#
# COMPACT_ATOMS: atom_id res chain seq x y z
N MET A 1 10.17 7.47 -3.33
CA MET A 1 9.01 7.14 -2.47
C MET A 1 8.87 5.64 -2.37
N ASP A 2 8.80 5.13 -1.17
CA ASP A 2 8.63 3.69 -0.93
C ASP A 2 7.20 3.39 -0.52
N ILE A 3 6.54 2.58 -1.31
CA ILE A 3 5.17 2.16 -1.05
C ILE A 3 5.20 0.67 -0.74
N LYS A 4 4.65 0.29 0.41
CA LYS A 4 4.58 -1.11 0.80
C LYS A 4 3.13 -1.50 0.99
N VAL A 5 2.76 -2.61 0.36
CA VAL A 5 1.44 -3.20 0.51
C VAL A 5 1.59 -4.43 1.40
N LEU A 6 1.03 -4.35 2.59
CA LEU A 6 1.15 -5.40 3.59
C LEU A 6 -0.01 -6.38 3.47
N GLY A 7 0.30 -7.64 3.29
CA GLY A 7 -0.74 -8.66 3.24
C GLY A 7 -0.20 -10.02 2.84
N PRO A 8 -0.79 -11.10 3.38
CA PRO A 8 -0.31 -12.46 3.13
C PRO A 8 -0.76 -13.06 1.78
N GLY A 9 -1.32 -12.25 0.87
CA GLY A 9 -1.71 -12.73 -0.45
C GLY A 9 -3.19 -13.03 -0.61
N CYS A 10 -4.04 -12.49 0.27
CA CYS A 10 -5.49 -12.61 0.12
C CYS A 10 -5.97 -11.82 -1.11
N PRO A 11 -7.19 -12.10 -1.61
CA PRO A 11 -7.70 -11.38 -2.79
C PRO A 11 -7.68 -9.86 -2.64
N LYS A 12 -8.06 -9.36 -1.47
CA LYS A 12 -8.04 -7.92 -1.19
C LYS A 12 -6.61 -7.36 -1.18
N CYS A 13 -5.65 -8.18 -0.72
CA CYS A 13 -4.24 -7.78 -0.73
C CYS A 13 -3.72 -7.63 -2.16
N LYS A 14 -4.14 -8.52 -3.05
CA LYS A 14 -3.80 -8.42 -4.47
C LYS A 14 -4.43 -7.20 -5.11
N ASP A 15 -5.66 -6.89 -4.75
CA ASP A 15 -6.35 -5.70 -5.24
C ASP A 15 -5.63 -4.43 -4.80
N ALA A 16 -5.18 -4.39 -3.55
CA ALA A 16 -4.44 -3.26 -3.02
C ALA A 16 -3.10 -3.08 -3.75
N GLU A 17 -2.41 -4.18 -4.02
CA GLU A 17 -1.15 -4.13 -4.77
C GLU A 17 -1.37 -3.60 -6.18
N LYS A 18 -2.38 -4.11 -6.87
CA LYS A 18 -2.73 -3.67 -8.21
C LYS A 18 -3.09 -2.19 -8.22
N LEU A 19 -3.87 -1.77 -7.24
CA LEU A 19 -4.25 -0.37 -7.10
C LEU A 19 -3.02 0.52 -6.93
N ALA A 20 -2.07 0.09 -6.09
CA ALA A 20 -0.85 0.85 -5.88
C ALA A 20 -0.04 0.99 -7.16
N LEU A 21 0.12 -0.10 -7.90
CA LEU A 21 0.84 -0.07 -9.18
C LEU A 21 0.15 0.84 -10.21
N ASP A 22 -1.16 0.74 -10.31
CA ASP A 22 -1.94 1.56 -11.23
C ASP A 22 -1.86 3.04 -10.87
N ALA A 23 -1.96 3.36 -9.58
CA ALA A 23 -1.90 4.73 -9.11
C ALA A 23 -0.53 5.36 -9.37
N VAL A 24 0.54 4.61 -9.12
CA VAL A 24 1.91 5.08 -9.38
C VAL A 24 2.09 5.37 -10.87
N ARG A 25 1.63 4.45 -11.71
CA ARG A 25 1.74 4.62 -13.17
C ARG A 25 0.96 5.84 -13.64
N GLU A 26 -0.24 6.01 -13.13
CA GLU A 26 -1.14 7.08 -13.54
C GLU A 26 -0.66 8.45 -13.06
N SER A 27 -0.09 8.51 -11.86
CA SER A 27 0.39 9.78 -11.29
C SER A 27 1.71 10.23 -11.89
N GLY A 28 2.48 9.32 -12.48
CA GLY A 28 3.81 9.62 -12.98
C GLY A 28 4.84 9.81 -11.87
N VAL A 29 4.51 9.51 -10.63
CA VAL A 29 5.41 9.63 -9.50
C VAL A 29 6.43 8.49 -9.54
N GLU A 30 7.69 8.79 -9.27
CA GLU A 30 8.72 7.79 -9.17
C GLU A 30 8.63 7.14 -7.79
N ALA A 31 8.20 5.89 -7.76
CA ALA A 31 7.97 5.16 -6.52
C ALA A 31 8.26 3.67 -6.68
N ASN A 32 8.72 3.07 -5.60
CA ASN A 32 8.90 1.63 -5.47
C ASN A 32 7.66 1.05 -4.81
N VAL A 33 7.05 0.06 -5.44
CA VAL A 33 5.94 -0.67 -4.84
C VAL A 33 6.43 -2.05 -4.46
N GLU A 34 6.37 -2.34 -3.17
CA GLU A 34 6.82 -3.61 -2.63
C GLU A 34 5.69 -4.29 -1.89
N LYS A 35 5.55 -5.59 -2.12
CA LYS A 35 4.57 -6.39 -1.40
C LYS A 35 5.25 -7.05 -0.20
N VAL A 36 4.69 -6.87 0.98
CA VAL A 36 5.18 -7.48 2.22
C VAL A 36 4.18 -8.52 2.66
N SER A 37 4.56 -9.80 2.54
CA SER A 37 3.67 -10.91 2.88
C SER A 37 4.06 -11.63 4.16
N ASP A 38 5.24 -11.37 4.70
CA ASP A 38 5.70 -11.97 5.94
C ASP A 38 4.95 -11.36 7.13
N LEU A 39 4.30 -12.21 7.91
CA LEU A 39 3.49 -11.78 9.04
C LEU A 39 4.30 -11.01 10.09
N LYS A 40 5.53 -11.41 10.32
CA LYS A 40 6.44 -10.73 11.24
C LYS A 40 6.68 -9.29 10.81
N ASP A 41 6.96 -9.10 9.53
CA ASP A 41 7.22 -7.77 8.97
C ASP A 41 5.96 -6.90 9.04
N ILE A 42 4.81 -7.49 8.73
CA ILE A 42 3.53 -6.80 8.81
C ILE A 42 3.29 -6.31 10.24
N MET A 43 3.50 -7.18 11.21
CA MET A 43 3.29 -6.84 12.62
C MET A 43 4.27 -5.79 13.12
N SER A 44 5.47 -5.75 12.54
CA SER A 44 6.48 -4.75 12.92
C SER A 44 6.03 -3.31 12.64
N TYR A 45 5.08 -3.13 11.73
CA TYR A 45 4.48 -1.83 11.47
C TYR A 45 3.32 -1.49 12.41
N GLY A 46 3.00 -2.38 13.34
CA GLY A 46 1.87 -2.21 14.25
C GLY A 46 0.52 -2.48 13.58
N VAL A 47 0.53 -3.22 12.48
CA VAL A 47 -0.67 -3.51 11.69
C VAL A 47 -1.15 -4.92 12.00
N PHE A 48 -2.42 -5.05 12.37
CA PHE A 48 -3.04 -6.33 12.69
C PHE A 48 -4.15 -6.72 11.72
N SER A 49 -4.46 -5.85 10.77
CA SER A 49 -5.47 -6.12 9.75
C SER A 49 -4.88 -5.87 8.37
N THR A 50 -5.21 -6.71 7.41
CA THR A 50 -4.72 -6.58 6.03
C THR A 50 -5.89 -6.50 5.06
N PRO A 51 -5.70 -5.87 3.91
CA PRO A 51 -4.48 -5.25 3.43
C PRO A 51 -4.18 -3.91 4.11
N ALA A 52 -2.91 -3.54 4.16
CA ALA A 52 -2.51 -2.24 4.69
C ALA A 52 -1.54 -1.59 3.70
N VAL A 53 -1.51 -0.27 3.70
CA VAL A 53 -0.63 0.50 2.82
C VAL A 53 0.27 1.37 3.66
N VAL A 54 1.58 1.28 3.40
CA VAL A 54 2.61 2.08 4.07
C VAL A 54 3.32 2.89 3.00
N ILE A 55 3.44 4.19 3.23
CA ILE A 55 4.14 5.09 2.32
C ILE A 55 5.23 5.82 3.09
N ASP A 56 6.48 5.61 2.66
CA ASP A 56 7.67 6.20 3.30
C ASP A 56 7.70 5.95 4.81
N GLY A 57 7.32 4.76 5.23
CA GLY A 57 7.33 4.35 6.63
C GLY A 57 6.11 4.77 7.41
N VAL A 58 5.15 5.46 6.79
CA VAL A 58 3.91 5.90 7.44
C VAL A 58 2.75 5.03 7.01
N VAL A 59 2.06 4.43 7.96
CA VAL A 59 0.88 3.61 7.68
C VAL A 59 -0.28 4.52 7.29
N LYS A 60 -0.78 4.38 6.07
CA LYS A 60 -1.85 5.22 5.53
C LYS A 60 -3.21 4.56 5.58
N SER A 61 -3.25 3.23 5.49
CA SER A 61 -4.51 2.49 5.45
C SER A 61 -4.32 1.12 6.09
N VAL A 62 -5.31 0.68 6.85
CA VAL A 62 -5.29 -0.62 7.54
C VAL A 62 -6.64 -1.30 7.37
N GLY A 63 -6.60 -2.58 6.98
CA GLY A 63 -7.79 -3.42 6.94
C GLY A 63 -8.76 -3.15 5.81
N LYS A 64 -8.38 -2.36 4.82
CA LYS A 64 -9.24 -2.07 3.67
C LYS A 64 -8.42 -1.76 2.42
N VAL A 65 -9.04 -1.96 1.26
CA VAL A 65 -8.47 -1.51 0.00
C VAL A 65 -8.88 -0.04 -0.18
N PRO A 66 -7.94 0.90 -0.20
CA PRO A 66 -8.29 2.30 -0.39
C PRO A 66 -8.81 2.53 -1.80
N SER A 67 -9.55 3.62 -2.00
CA SER A 67 -9.96 4.00 -3.34
C SER A 67 -8.76 4.56 -4.09
N LYS A 68 -8.80 4.49 -5.41
CA LYS A 68 -7.74 5.04 -6.25
C LYS A 68 -7.54 6.53 -5.99
N LYS A 69 -8.63 7.25 -5.81
CA LYS A 69 -8.61 8.68 -5.51
C LYS A 69 -7.88 8.96 -4.20
N GLU A 70 -8.18 8.19 -3.18
CA GLU A 70 -7.51 8.28 -1.88
C GLU A 70 -6.02 8.02 -2.03
N PHE A 71 -5.67 6.93 -2.69
CA PHE A 71 -4.28 6.54 -2.87
C PHE A 71 -3.51 7.62 -3.63
N LEU A 72 -4.10 8.15 -4.70
CA LEU A 72 -3.48 9.22 -5.48
C LEU A 72 -3.22 10.46 -4.62
N SER A 73 -4.12 10.77 -3.69
CA SER A 73 -3.93 11.92 -2.79
C SER A 73 -2.74 11.75 -1.86
N TRP A 74 -2.36 10.50 -1.57
CA TRP A 74 -1.21 10.22 -0.69
C TRP A 74 0.13 10.31 -1.42
N ILE A 75 0.15 10.01 -2.71
CA ILE A 75 1.39 9.94 -3.48
C ILE A 75 1.63 11.16 -4.36
N LYS A 76 0.59 11.90 -4.70
CA LYS A 76 0.74 13.12 -5.47
C LYS A 76 1.33 14.24 -4.62
N PRO A 77 2.36 14.94 -5.11
CA PRO A 77 2.82 16.14 -4.41
C PRO A 77 1.71 17.18 -4.39
N ALA A 78 1.62 17.87 -3.29
CA ALA A 78 0.60 18.90 -3.11
C ALA A 78 0.80 20.06 -4.09
#